data_67bdad8066f60c919d8bde38526d65e6
#
_entry.id   67bdad8066f60c919d8bde38526d65e6
#
_cell.length_a   1.000
_cell.length_b   1.000
_cell.length_c   1.000
_cell.angle_alpha   90.00
_cell.angle_beta   90.00
_cell.angle_gamma   90.00
#
_symmetry.space_group_name_H-M   'P 1'
#
loop_
_entity.id
_entity.type
_entity.pdbx_description
1 polymer ?
#
loop_
_entity_poly.entity_id
_entity_poly.type
_entity_poly.pdbx_seq_one_letter_code
_entity_poly.pdbx_strand_id
1 'polypeptide(L)'
;VLQPVIHPPSLVLARAVTRSLTSAGLSQAVTYAFVDPARLKAMGWDAPEALIALQNPISAERSVLQPSLAPGVLEVVALNGTRQIPDVRVFEIGQTFAPHREEDGDRPAHEELWLAVAMTGLRAPRAWHAARDRIDIYDVKGAAELPVQAAGVGDAETTPYAPGEGPRYLEQGRAALG
;
A
#
# COMPACT_ATOMS: atom_id res chain seq x y z
N VAL A 1 32.28 -22.27 13.57
CA VAL A 1 32.50 -20.94 13.00
C VAL A 1 31.12 -20.39 12.60
N LEU A 2 30.66 -19.32 13.27
CA LEU A 2 29.42 -18.63 12.90
C LEU A 2 29.68 -17.91 11.58
N GLN A 3 28.97 -18.31 10.53
CA GLN A 3 28.99 -17.56 9.28
C GLN A 3 28.09 -16.32 9.43
N PRO A 4 28.50 -15.13 8.95
CA PRO A 4 27.68 -13.96 8.97
C PRO A 4 26.43 -14.19 8.10
N VAL A 5 25.24 -13.88 8.65
CA VAL A 5 23.97 -13.95 7.90
C VAL A 5 23.93 -12.76 6.94
N ILE A 6 24.06 -13.02 5.65
CA ILE A 6 23.86 -12.00 4.61
C ILE A 6 22.37 -11.90 4.36
N HIS A 7 21.79 -10.76 4.73
CA HIS A 7 20.38 -10.50 4.43
C HIS A 7 20.20 -10.08 2.97
N PRO A 8 19.13 -10.53 2.29
CA PRO A 8 18.77 -10.02 0.96
C PRO A 8 18.61 -8.50 0.97
N PRO A 9 19.04 -7.78 -0.09
CA PRO A 9 18.91 -6.32 -0.16
C PRO A 9 17.46 -5.84 0.05
N SER A 10 16.49 -6.58 -0.48
CA SER A 10 15.05 -6.29 -0.30
C SER A 10 14.62 -6.29 1.17
N LEU A 11 15.14 -7.21 1.98
CA LEU A 11 14.84 -7.27 3.41
C LEU A 11 15.49 -6.10 4.17
N VAL A 12 16.71 -5.71 3.78
CA VAL A 12 17.40 -4.56 4.37
C VAL A 12 16.63 -3.28 4.06
N LEU A 13 16.20 -3.12 2.81
CA LEU A 13 15.38 -2.00 2.37
C LEU A 13 14.05 -1.97 3.12
N ALA A 14 13.31 -3.07 3.16
CA ALA A 14 12.03 -3.15 3.86
C ALA A 14 12.16 -2.76 5.35
N ARG A 15 13.23 -3.18 6.02
CA ARG A 15 13.51 -2.78 7.42
C ARG A 15 13.83 -1.29 7.56
N ALA A 16 14.54 -0.70 6.59
CA ALA A 16 14.84 0.73 6.60
C ALA A 16 13.55 1.55 6.41
N VAL A 17 12.73 1.18 5.43
CA VAL A 17 11.40 1.76 5.17
C VAL A 17 10.48 1.63 6.39
N THR A 18 10.39 0.43 6.98
CA THR A 18 9.59 0.21 8.20
C THR A 18 10.02 1.16 9.31
N ARG A 19 11.32 1.29 9.56
CA ARG A 19 11.84 2.20 10.59
C ARG A 19 11.52 3.67 10.30
N SER A 20 11.67 4.13 9.07
CA SER A 20 11.40 5.52 8.70
C SER A 20 9.92 5.86 8.92
N LEU A 21 8.99 5.01 8.45
CA LEU A 21 7.55 5.23 8.58
C LEU A 21 7.06 5.09 10.03
N THR A 22 7.57 4.11 10.79
CA THR A 22 7.21 4.00 12.20
C THR A 22 7.73 5.16 13.04
N SER A 23 8.91 5.69 12.73
CA SER A 23 9.45 6.89 13.38
C SER A 23 8.62 8.14 13.06
N ALA A 24 7.97 8.17 11.89
CA ALA A 24 7.02 9.22 11.51
C ALA A 24 5.61 9.02 12.09
N GLY A 25 5.41 8.00 12.92
CA GLY A 25 4.14 7.76 13.62
C GLY A 25 3.12 6.94 12.84
N LEU A 26 3.53 6.22 11.79
CA LEU A 26 2.67 5.26 11.10
C LEU A 26 2.80 3.86 11.73
N SER A 27 1.72 3.11 11.71
CA SER A 27 1.67 1.71 12.12
C SER A 27 1.74 0.78 10.93
N GLN A 28 2.56 -0.28 11.01
CA GLN A 28 2.57 -1.30 9.97
C GLN A 28 1.33 -2.17 10.06
N ALA A 29 0.62 -2.31 8.95
CA ALA A 29 -0.41 -3.31 8.75
C ALA A 29 0.18 -4.50 7.98
N VAL A 30 -0.39 -5.68 8.23
CA VAL A 30 -0.12 -6.89 7.45
C VAL A 30 -1.47 -7.48 7.11
N THR A 31 -1.82 -7.46 5.84
CA THR A 31 -3.10 -7.98 5.34
C THR A 31 -2.89 -9.29 4.59
N TYR A 32 -4.00 -9.94 4.21
CA TYR A 32 -3.91 -11.16 3.42
C TYR A 32 -3.57 -10.83 1.96
N ALA A 33 -2.69 -11.63 1.37
CA ALA A 33 -2.37 -11.56 -0.05
C ALA A 33 -3.53 -12.04 -0.96
N PHE A 34 -4.66 -12.44 -0.38
CA PHE A 34 -5.86 -12.91 -1.06
C PHE A 34 -6.99 -11.91 -0.86
N VAL A 35 -7.63 -11.52 -1.93
CA VAL A 35 -8.66 -10.48 -1.95
C VAL A 35 -9.96 -10.97 -2.60
N ASP A 36 -11.04 -10.25 -2.30
CA ASP A 36 -12.35 -10.47 -2.89
C ASP A 36 -12.39 -9.87 -4.31
N PRO A 37 -12.67 -10.68 -5.35
CA PRO A 37 -12.79 -10.16 -6.71
C PRO A 37 -13.91 -9.12 -6.86
N ALA A 38 -14.98 -9.18 -6.04
CA ALA A 38 -16.04 -8.19 -6.07
C ALA A 38 -15.55 -6.81 -5.58
N ARG A 39 -14.68 -6.78 -4.57
CA ARG A 39 -14.02 -5.55 -4.10
C ARG A 39 -13.07 -4.98 -5.15
N LEU A 40 -12.26 -5.83 -5.78
CA LEU A 40 -11.38 -5.40 -6.86
C LEU A 40 -12.18 -4.76 -8.00
N LYS A 41 -13.28 -5.39 -8.41
CA LYS A 41 -14.18 -4.83 -9.42
C LYS A 41 -14.74 -3.47 -9.01
N ALA A 42 -15.18 -3.32 -7.76
CA ALA A 42 -15.67 -2.05 -7.23
C ALA A 42 -14.59 -0.94 -7.23
N MET A 43 -13.32 -1.31 -7.15
CA MET A 43 -12.16 -0.41 -7.21
C MET A 43 -11.65 -0.20 -8.66
N GLY A 44 -12.27 -0.83 -9.67
CA GLY A 44 -11.96 -0.62 -11.09
C GLY A 44 -11.06 -1.67 -11.72
N TRP A 45 -10.79 -2.79 -11.05
CA TRP A 45 -10.17 -3.95 -11.70
C TRP A 45 -11.24 -4.76 -12.44
N ASP A 46 -11.60 -4.30 -13.64
CA ASP A 46 -12.70 -4.88 -14.45
C ASP A 46 -12.22 -6.00 -15.40
N ALA A 47 -10.90 -6.24 -15.50
CA ALA A 47 -10.27 -7.23 -16.38
C ALA A 47 -9.92 -8.50 -15.60
N PRO A 48 -10.76 -9.56 -15.61
CA PRO A 48 -10.49 -10.81 -14.89
C PRO A 48 -9.20 -11.51 -15.33
N GLU A 49 -8.81 -11.35 -16.58
CA GLU A 49 -7.58 -11.89 -17.17
C GLU A 49 -6.31 -11.25 -16.58
N ALA A 50 -6.41 -10.09 -15.97
CA ALA A 50 -5.33 -9.44 -15.26
C ALA A 50 -5.18 -9.92 -13.81
N LEU A 51 -6.04 -10.85 -13.35
CA LEU A 51 -6.08 -11.36 -12.00
C LEU A 51 -5.68 -12.83 -11.96
N ILE A 52 -4.99 -13.23 -10.88
CA ILE A 52 -4.63 -14.63 -10.65
C ILE A 52 -5.61 -15.23 -9.66
N ALA A 53 -6.47 -16.12 -10.16
CA ALA A 53 -7.42 -16.86 -9.32
C ALA A 53 -6.75 -18.07 -8.67
N LEU A 54 -7.11 -18.33 -7.42
CA LEU A 54 -6.67 -19.52 -6.69
C LEU A 54 -7.49 -20.73 -7.12
N GLN A 55 -6.85 -21.87 -7.31
CA GLN A 55 -7.55 -23.14 -7.60
C GLN A 55 -8.34 -23.65 -6.39
N ASN A 56 -7.81 -23.46 -5.18
CA ASN A 56 -8.40 -23.94 -3.92
C ASN A 56 -8.52 -22.77 -2.92
N PRO A 57 -9.43 -21.80 -3.14
CA PRO A 57 -9.58 -20.66 -2.24
C PRO A 57 -10.18 -21.10 -0.90
N ILE A 58 -9.77 -20.46 0.18
CA ILE A 58 -10.32 -20.68 1.53
C ILE A 58 -11.79 -20.25 1.60
N SER A 59 -12.15 -19.18 0.89
CA SER A 59 -13.52 -18.69 0.73
C SER A 59 -13.65 -17.92 -0.58
N ALA A 60 -14.89 -17.65 -1.01
CA ALA A 60 -15.14 -16.85 -2.22
C ALA A 60 -14.58 -15.42 -2.11
N GLU A 61 -14.59 -14.86 -0.89
CA GLU A 61 -14.08 -13.52 -0.60
C GLU A 61 -12.53 -13.44 -0.52
N ARG A 62 -11.83 -14.59 -0.68
CA ARG A 62 -10.38 -14.72 -0.62
C ARG A 62 -9.90 -15.65 -1.75
N SER A 63 -10.34 -15.36 -2.98
CA SER A 63 -10.14 -16.26 -4.11
C SER A 63 -9.18 -15.76 -5.19
N VAL A 64 -8.67 -14.53 -5.07
CA VAL A 64 -7.74 -13.93 -6.05
C VAL A 64 -6.50 -13.41 -5.33
N LEU A 65 -5.33 -13.55 -5.95
CA LEU A 65 -4.11 -12.89 -5.48
C LEU A 65 -4.24 -11.36 -5.65
N GLN A 66 -3.74 -10.60 -4.67
CA GLN A 66 -3.84 -9.15 -4.67
C GLN A 66 -2.98 -8.52 -5.78
N PRO A 67 -3.56 -7.76 -6.72
CA PRO A 67 -2.81 -7.03 -7.73
C PRO A 67 -2.24 -5.71 -7.20
N SER A 68 -2.69 -5.29 -6.00
CA SER A 68 -2.30 -4.06 -5.31
C SER A 68 -2.50 -4.22 -3.81
N LEU A 69 -1.76 -3.47 -3.00
CA LEU A 69 -1.95 -3.40 -1.55
C LEU A 69 -3.13 -2.48 -1.15
N ALA A 70 -3.64 -1.66 -2.07
CA ALA A 70 -4.68 -0.67 -1.77
C ALA A 70 -5.95 -1.30 -1.18
N PRO A 71 -6.50 -2.43 -1.68
CA PRO A 71 -7.68 -3.06 -1.08
C PRO A 71 -7.50 -3.41 0.38
N GLY A 72 -6.36 -4.03 0.72
CA GLY A 72 -6.04 -4.44 2.10
C GLY A 72 -5.90 -3.25 3.05
N VAL A 73 -5.13 -2.24 2.66
CA VAL A 73 -4.90 -1.05 3.46
C VAL A 73 -6.19 -0.24 3.66
N LEU A 74 -7.02 -0.10 2.62
CA LEU A 74 -8.33 0.55 2.73
C LEU A 74 -9.31 -0.23 3.61
N GLU A 75 -9.24 -1.58 3.62
CA GLU A 75 -10.02 -2.41 4.54
C GLU A 75 -9.63 -2.14 6.01
N VAL A 76 -8.32 -1.97 6.28
CA VAL A 76 -7.84 -1.59 7.63
C VAL A 76 -8.39 -0.23 8.04
N VAL A 77 -8.36 0.76 7.15
CA VAL A 77 -8.93 2.09 7.41
C VAL A 77 -10.43 2.01 7.70
N ALA A 78 -11.18 1.30 6.85
CA ALA A 78 -12.63 1.12 7.00
C ALA A 78 -12.98 0.41 8.32
N LEU A 79 -12.25 -0.65 8.67
CA LEU A 79 -12.45 -1.38 9.93
C LEU A 79 -12.24 -0.49 11.16
N ASN A 80 -11.20 0.35 11.15
CA ASN A 80 -10.96 1.29 12.24
C ASN A 80 -12.08 2.34 12.31
N GLY A 81 -12.58 2.82 11.16
CA GLY A 81 -13.72 3.72 11.09
C GLY A 81 -14.99 3.15 11.73
N THR A 82 -15.30 1.87 11.49
CA THR A 82 -16.44 1.19 12.14
C THR A 82 -16.28 1.07 13.66
N ARG A 83 -15.04 1.07 14.16
CA ARG A 83 -14.71 1.06 15.60
C ARG A 83 -14.58 2.46 16.20
N GLN A 84 -15.01 3.49 15.49
CA GLN A 84 -14.92 4.90 15.91
C GLN A 84 -13.48 5.39 16.15
N ILE A 85 -12.53 4.83 15.44
CA ILE A 85 -11.12 5.27 15.41
C ILE A 85 -10.89 5.98 14.06
N PRO A 86 -11.15 7.29 13.97
CA PRO A 86 -11.05 8.02 12.70
C PRO A 86 -9.63 8.40 12.32
N ASP A 87 -8.73 8.50 13.31
CA ASP A 87 -7.36 8.97 13.13
C ASP A 87 -6.45 7.75 12.87
N VAL A 88 -6.35 7.35 11.60
CA VAL A 88 -5.58 6.17 11.17
C VAL A 88 -4.39 6.60 10.33
N ARG A 89 -3.23 6.04 10.62
CA ARG A 89 -1.98 6.18 9.85
C ARG A 89 -1.34 4.82 9.76
N VAL A 90 -1.46 4.21 8.61
CA VAL A 90 -0.98 2.85 8.38
C VAL A 90 -0.18 2.76 7.09
N PHE A 91 0.73 1.81 7.08
CA PHE A 91 1.42 1.40 5.87
C PHE A 91 1.51 -0.12 5.82
N GLU A 92 1.67 -0.64 4.62
CA GLU A 92 1.92 -2.06 4.37
C GLU A 92 3.05 -2.21 3.36
N ILE A 93 3.98 -3.12 3.65
CA ILE A 93 4.98 -3.59 2.69
C ILE A 93 4.61 -5.04 2.39
N GLY A 94 4.26 -5.33 1.14
CA GLY A 94 3.77 -6.64 0.75
C GLY A 94 4.02 -6.94 -0.73
N GLN A 95 3.85 -8.22 -1.08
CA GLN A 95 3.92 -8.67 -2.48
C GLN A 95 2.60 -8.38 -3.19
N THR A 96 2.72 -7.89 -4.41
CA THR A 96 1.62 -7.80 -5.38
C THR A 96 1.85 -8.83 -6.48
N PHE A 97 0.78 -9.23 -7.15
CA PHE A 97 0.81 -10.33 -8.09
C PHE A 97 0.10 -9.94 -9.39
N ALA A 98 0.76 -10.22 -10.51
CA ALA A 98 0.20 -10.07 -11.84
C ALA A 98 0.41 -11.36 -12.66
N PRO A 99 -0.34 -11.58 -13.74
CA PRO A 99 -0.09 -12.70 -14.62
C PRO A 99 1.36 -12.76 -15.08
N HIS A 100 1.84 -13.99 -15.31
CA HIS A 100 3.21 -14.27 -15.74
C HIS A 100 3.64 -13.41 -16.94
N ARG A 101 4.89 -12.93 -16.90
CA ARG A 101 5.56 -12.21 -17.98
C ARG A 101 6.81 -12.98 -18.42
N GLU A 102 7.30 -12.73 -19.63
CA GLU A 102 8.50 -13.42 -20.14
C GLU A 102 9.74 -13.24 -19.23
N GLU A 103 9.87 -12.10 -18.58
CA GLU A 103 10.94 -11.76 -17.66
C GLU A 103 10.92 -12.53 -16.32
N ASP A 104 9.81 -13.19 -16.02
CA ASP A 104 9.63 -13.95 -14.77
C ASP A 104 10.34 -15.32 -14.79
N GLY A 105 10.76 -15.81 -15.95
CA GLY A 105 11.40 -17.11 -16.12
C GLY A 105 10.46 -18.24 -15.69
N ASP A 106 10.90 -19.10 -14.76
CA ASP A 106 10.12 -20.26 -14.28
C ASP A 106 9.11 -19.91 -13.17
N ARG A 107 8.97 -18.65 -12.77
CA ARG A 107 8.00 -18.23 -11.74
C ARG A 107 6.59 -18.29 -12.31
N PRO A 108 5.59 -18.76 -11.52
CA PRO A 108 4.21 -18.90 -12.02
C PRO A 108 3.47 -17.57 -12.15
N ALA A 109 4.00 -16.48 -11.59
CA ALA A 109 3.40 -15.16 -11.60
C ALA A 109 4.48 -14.09 -11.56
N HIS A 110 4.13 -12.89 -12.01
CA HIS A 110 4.93 -11.70 -11.78
C HIS A 110 4.71 -11.20 -10.35
N GLU A 111 5.79 -11.09 -9.58
CA GLU A 111 5.76 -10.70 -8.17
C GLU A 111 6.60 -9.45 -7.94
N GLU A 112 6.00 -8.45 -7.33
CA GLU A 112 6.69 -7.21 -6.97
C GLU A 112 6.47 -6.87 -5.49
N LEU A 113 7.51 -6.33 -4.86
CA LEU A 113 7.42 -5.81 -3.50
C LEU A 113 6.98 -4.34 -3.54
N TRP A 114 5.83 -4.06 -2.98
CA TRP A 114 5.21 -2.74 -2.96
C TRP A 114 5.08 -2.18 -1.55
N LEU A 115 4.98 -0.86 -1.48
CA LEU A 115 4.60 -0.12 -0.29
C LEU A 115 3.27 0.58 -0.56
N ALA A 116 2.33 0.47 0.38
CA ALA A 116 1.12 1.29 0.42
C ALA A 116 1.07 2.08 1.73
N VAL A 117 0.61 3.32 1.64
CA VAL A 117 0.38 4.21 2.79
C VAL A 117 -1.05 4.70 2.75
N ALA A 118 -1.74 4.67 3.89
CA ALA A 118 -3.04 5.30 4.04
C ALA A 118 -3.10 6.09 5.33
N MET A 119 -3.63 7.30 5.22
CA MET A 119 -3.76 8.21 6.34
C MET A 119 -5.14 8.87 6.34
N THR A 120 -5.75 9.01 7.51
CA THR A 120 -7.05 9.67 7.68
C THR A 120 -7.15 10.33 9.06
N GLY A 121 -8.13 11.23 9.20
CA GLY A 121 -8.42 11.89 10.46
C GLY A 121 -7.69 13.21 10.68
N LEU A 122 -7.28 13.47 11.90
CA LEU A 122 -6.59 14.71 12.28
C LEU A 122 -5.08 14.58 12.11
N ARG A 123 -4.43 15.69 11.73
CA ARG A 123 -2.97 15.79 11.60
C ARG A 123 -2.26 15.64 12.95
N ALA A 124 -2.88 16.10 14.04
CA ALA A 124 -2.39 15.94 15.39
C ALA A 124 -3.47 15.35 16.30
N PRO A 125 -3.10 14.61 17.36
CA PRO A 125 -4.05 14.16 18.37
C PRO A 125 -4.87 15.33 18.94
N ARG A 126 -6.12 15.06 19.31
CA ARG A 126 -6.99 16.07 19.93
C ARG A 126 -6.38 16.58 21.23
N ALA A 127 -6.07 17.88 21.25
CA ALA A 127 -5.58 18.57 22.43
C ALA A 127 -6.20 19.97 22.50
N TRP A 128 -6.27 20.54 23.70
CA TRP A 128 -6.88 21.86 23.91
C TRP A 128 -6.14 23.00 23.17
N HIS A 129 -4.85 22.82 22.90
CA HIS A 129 -3.96 23.79 22.22
C HIS A 129 -3.68 23.43 20.76
N ALA A 130 -4.13 22.27 20.26
CA ALA A 130 -3.86 21.81 18.89
C ALA A 130 -4.94 22.29 17.93
N ALA A 131 -4.51 22.76 16.76
CA ALA A 131 -5.41 23.01 15.64
C ALA A 131 -6.08 21.66 15.22
N ARG A 132 -7.32 21.73 14.72
CA ARG A 132 -8.07 20.57 14.24
C ARG A 132 -7.87 20.35 12.75
N ASP A 133 -6.65 20.51 12.27
CA ASP A 133 -6.30 20.31 10.88
C ASP A 133 -6.43 18.83 10.52
N ARG A 134 -7.05 18.57 9.38
CA ARG A 134 -7.16 17.21 8.84
C ARG A 134 -5.93 16.87 8.02
N ILE A 135 -5.62 15.58 7.97
CA ILE A 135 -4.65 15.02 7.04
C ILE A 135 -5.06 15.36 5.61
N ASP A 136 -4.11 15.78 4.79
CA ASP A 136 -4.29 16.11 3.39
C ASP A 136 -3.26 15.38 2.51
N ILE A 137 -3.27 15.67 1.21
CA ILE A 137 -2.37 15.04 0.22
C ILE A 137 -0.89 15.30 0.54
N TYR A 138 -0.55 16.44 1.13
CA TYR A 138 0.83 16.78 1.47
C TYR A 138 1.36 15.94 2.63
N ASP A 139 0.51 15.58 3.58
CA ASP A 139 0.88 14.66 4.67
C ASP A 139 1.19 13.26 4.11
N VAL A 140 0.36 12.77 3.17
CA VAL A 140 0.56 11.46 2.53
C VAL A 140 1.81 11.50 1.63
N LYS A 141 2.00 12.58 0.86
CA LYS A 141 3.20 12.79 0.05
C LYS A 141 4.46 12.75 0.91
N GLY A 142 4.49 13.51 2.01
CA GLY A 142 5.63 13.51 2.94
C GLY A 142 5.92 12.12 3.51
N ALA A 143 4.88 11.34 3.84
CA ALA A 143 5.04 9.96 4.28
C ALA A 143 5.59 9.05 3.16
N ALA A 144 5.20 9.26 1.90
CA ALA A 144 5.69 8.50 0.75
C ALA A 144 7.15 8.84 0.38
N GLU A 145 7.60 10.04 0.65
CA GLU A 145 9.00 10.47 0.42
C GLU A 145 10.00 9.87 1.42
N LEU A 146 9.57 9.57 2.66
CA LEU A 146 10.43 8.99 3.69
C LEU A 146 11.10 7.67 3.28
N PRO A 147 10.41 6.70 2.66
CA PRO A 147 11.00 5.48 2.12
C PRO A 147 12.07 5.74 1.06
N VAL A 148 11.83 6.70 0.17
CA VAL A 148 12.77 7.05 -0.91
C VAL A 148 14.07 7.60 -0.31
N GLN A 149 13.96 8.51 0.66
CA GLN A 149 15.10 9.02 1.41
C GLN A 149 15.83 7.92 2.18
N ALA A 150 15.08 7.03 2.86
CA ALA A 150 15.65 5.90 3.59
C ALA A 150 16.38 4.89 2.69
N ALA A 151 15.95 4.76 1.43
CA ALA A 151 16.58 3.93 0.41
C ALA A 151 17.83 4.58 -0.21
N GLY A 152 18.01 5.88 -0.05
CA GLY A 152 19.14 6.63 -0.65
C GLY A 152 19.05 6.75 -2.17
N VAL A 153 17.86 6.70 -2.76
CA VAL A 153 17.64 6.68 -4.23
C VAL A 153 17.42 8.08 -4.82
N GLY A 154 17.63 9.14 -4.05
CA GLY A 154 17.43 10.53 -4.51
C GLY A 154 16.04 11.05 -4.15
N ASP A 155 15.60 12.10 -4.84
CA ASP A 155 14.31 12.73 -4.60
C ASP A 155 13.20 12.04 -5.39
N ALA A 156 12.02 11.86 -4.77
CA ALA A 156 10.83 11.37 -5.45
C ALA A 156 10.17 12.52 -6.24
N GLU A 157 9.94 12.29 -7.51
CA GLU A 157 9.13 13.20 -8.32
C GLU A 157 7.68 12.74 -8.30
N THR A 158 6.77 13.64 -7.93
CA THR A 158 5.34 13.37 -7.87
C THR A 158 4.64 14.10 -9.01
N THR A 159 4.02 13.35 -9.92
CA THR A 159 3.30 13.90 -11.06
C THR A 159 1.79 13.67 -10.90
N PRO A 160 0.94 14.72 -11.03
CA PRO A 160 -0.51 14.53 -11.04
C PRO A 160 -0.95 13.64 -12.20
N TYR A 161 -1.97 12.81 -11.96
CA TYR A 161 -2.64 12.11 -13.04
C TYR A 161 -3.34 13.10 -13.98
N ALA A 162 -3.31 12.87 -15.29
CA ALA A 162 -4.11 13.62 -16.22
C ALA A 162 -5.62 13.39 -15.96
N PRO A 163 -6.49 14.37 -16.32
CA PRO A 163 -7.93 14.21 -16.15
C PRO A 163 -8.46 12.92 -16.80
N GLY A 164 -9.11 12.08 -16.01
CA GLY A 164 -9.63 10.78 -16.45
C GLY A 164 -8.64 9.62 -16.39
N GLU A 165 -7.40 9.86 -16.02
CA GLU A 165 -6.39 8.85 -15.75
C GLU A 165 -6.34 8.50 -14.25
N GLY A 166 -5.68 7.40 -13.94
CA GLY A 166 -5.49 6.92 -12.58
C GLY A 166 -6.55 5.93 -12.11
N PRO A 167 -6.31 5.30 -10.94
CA PRO A 167 -7.23 4.33 -10.35
C PRO A 167 -8.59 4.95 -10.04
N ARG A 168 -9.69 4.24 -10.35
CA ARG A 168 -11.07 4.72 -10.13
C ARG A 168 -11.43 5.00 -8.67
N TYR A 169 -10.71 4.41 -7.72
CA TYR A 169 -10.92 4.64 -6.30
C TYR A 169 -10.28 5.94 -5.79
N LEU A 170 -9.54 6.66 -6.63
CA LEU A 170 -8.98 7.97 -6.31
C LEU A 170 -9.87 9.09 -6.84
N GLU A 171 -10.00 10.16 -6.05
CA GLU A 171 -10.74 11.35 -6.46
C GLU A 171 -10.01 12.07 -7.60
N GLN A 172 -10.72 12.30 -8.70
CA GLN A 172 -10.13 13.00 -9.84
C GLN A 172 -9.69 14.43 -9.46
N GLY A 173 -8.53 14.82 -9.94
CA GLY A 173 -7.93 16.12 -9.61
C GLY A 173 -7.19 16.18 -8.28
N ARG A 174 -7.19 15.07 -7.49
CA ARG A 174 -6.42 14.92 -6.25
C ARG A 174 -5.54 13.68 -6.23
N ALA A 175 -5.42 13.00 -7.37
CA ALA A 175 -4.57 11.83 -7.54
C ALA A 175 -3.27 12.21 -8.26
N ALA A 176 -2.17 11.58 -7.86
CA ALA A 176 -0.86 11.75 -8.48
C ALA A 176 -0.12 10.42 -8.56
N LEU A 177 0.74 10.30 -9.57
CA LEU A 177 1.78 9.27 -9.67
C LEU A 177 3.01 9.73 -8.89
N GLY A 178 3.63 8.82 -8.15
CA GLY A 178 4.88 9.03 -7.43
C GLY A 178 5.94 8.03 -7.87
#